data_a937a4a4dc97ceb8577a773fee1fce8b
#
_entry.id   a937a4a4dc97ceb8577a773fee1fce8b
#
_cell.length_a   1.000
_cell.length_b   1.000
_cell.length_c   1.000
_cell.angle_alpha   90.00
_cell.angle_beta   90.00
_cell.angle_gamma   90.00
#
_symmetry.space_group_name_H-M   'P 1'
#
loop_
_entity.id
_entity.type
_entity.pdbx_description
1 polymer ?
#
loop_
_entity_poly.entity_id
_entity_poly.type
_entity_poly.pdbx_seq_one_letter_code
_entity_poly.pdbx_strand_id
1 'polypeptide(L)'
;MFSYFIAFAAVVAVVFCSPGPRNRHNFADCPAFPNKTDIAPTWWQCTQGLAITTNTATPSFLNGTAEYPIHLSAPVLITTDIVNSGPALSSLLADISLWEWGGWLGCSWHSFPTFGLLGNINACTHGTPCPIPAGASKMKTVIDFTPYSAIIKLLKNAAPYQIEYSLKDHSNGDKVVSCIMFQSEALIQ
;
A
#
# COMPACT_ATOMS: atom_id res chain seq x y z
N MET A 1 -28.93 62.25 68.12
CA MET A 1 -27.92 62.00 67.05
C MET A 1 -27.85 60.50 66.79
N PHE A 2 -28.62 60.02 65.88
CA PHE A 2 -28.59 58.59 65.48
C PHE A 2 -27.87 58.47 64.15
N SER A 3 -26.70 57.77 64.15
CA SER A 3 -25.90 57.52 62.97
C SER A 3 -26.34 56.17 62.38
N TYR A 4 -26.94 56.19 61.20
CA TYR A 4 -27.27 54.98 60.46
C TYR A 4 -26.02 54.47 59.63
N PHE A 5 -25.53 53.34 59.99
CA PHE A 5 -24.56 52.62 59.14
C PHE A 5 -25.31 51.75 58.09
N ILE A 6 -25.18 52.12 56.85
CA ILE A 6 -25.70 51.34 55.75
C ILE A 6 -24.59 50.35 55.35
N ALA A 7 -24.81 49.05 55.60
CA ALA A 7 -23.92 48.02 55.17
C ALA A 7 -24.25 47.63 53.71
N PHE A 8 -23.32 47.88 52.77
CA PHE A 8 -23.41 47.39 51.43
C PHE A 8 -22.92 45.94 51.36
N ALA A 9 -23.83 45.00 51.15
CA ALA A 9 -23.47 43.61 50.85
C ALA A 9 -23.16 43.49 49.37
N ALA A 10 -21.91 43.36 49.02
CA ALA A 10 -21.48 43.02 47.65
C ALA A 10 -21.75 41.55 47.36
N VAL A 11 -22.74 41.29 46.51
CA VAL A 11 -23.00 39.95 45.99
C VAL A 11 -22.01 39.66 44.86
N VAL A 12 -21.00 38.83 45.16
CA VAL A 12 -20.08 38.32 44.14
C VAL A 12 -20.76 37.16 43.41
N ALA A 13 -21.22 37.38 42.18
CA ALA A 13 -21.74 36.35 41.30
C ALA A 13 -20.54 35.55 40.74
N VAL A 14 -20.32 34.34 41.25
CA VAL A 14 -19.36 33.40 40.69
C VAL A 14 -19.99 32.79 39.45
N VAL A 15 -19.57 33.24 38.28
CA VAL A 15 -19.95 32.64 37.01
C VAL A 15 -19.15 31.33 36.86
N PHE A 16 -19.79 30.18 37.13
CA PHE A 16 -19.25 28.89 36.78
C PHE A 16 -19.26 28.74 35.25
N CYS A 17 -18.11 28.94 34.64
CA CYS A 17 -17.88 28.57 33.26
C CYS A 17 -17.86 27.05 33.15
N SER A 18 -19.02 26.43 32.87
CA SER A 18 -19.06 25.00 32.54
C SER A 18 -18.24 24.77 31.27
N PRO A 19 -17.26 23.88 31.29
CA PRO A 19 -16.59 23.48 30.03
C PRO A 19 -17.66 22.88 29.13
N GLY A 20 -17.98 23.56 28.02
CA GLY A 20 -18.87 23.05 26.99
C GLY A 20 -18.37 21.67 26.52
N PRO A 21 -19.26 20.82 25.94
CA PRO A 21 -18.87 19.54 25.44
C PRO A 21 -17.71 19.73 24.46
N ARG A 22 -16.54 19.24 24.82
CA ARG A 22 -15.42 19.16 23.88
C ARG A 22 -15.94 18.31 22.74
N ASN A 23 -16.16 18.91 21.57
CA ASN A 23 -16.31 18.19 20.33
C ASN A 23 -15.08 17.30 20.23
N ARG A 24 -15.21 16.04 20.63
CA ARG A 24 -14.32 15.01 20.16
C ARG A 24 -14.49 15.06 18.65
N HIS A 25 -13.49 15.54 17.92
CA HIS A 25 -13.41 15.27 16.52
C HIS A 25 -13.56 13.75 16.42
N ASN A 26 -14.74 13.29 15.99
CA ASN A 26 -14.95 11.94 15.58
C ASN A 26 -13.95 11.76 14.43
N PHE A 27 -12.78 11.14 14.70
CA PHE A 27 -11.98 10.58 13.65
C PHE A 27 -12.95 9.68 12.91
N ALA A 28 -13.24 10.01 11.64
CA ALA A 28 -14.14 9.22 10.84
C ALA A 28 -13.64 7.76 10.96
N ASP A 29 -14.51 6.86 11.42
CA ASP A 29 -14.17 5.44 11.49
C ASP A 29 -13.81 5.02 10.07
N CYS A 30 -12.52 4.81 9.83
CA CYS A 30 -12.05 4.39 8.52
C CYS A 30 -12.64 3.01 8.22
N PRO A 31 -13.14 2.77 7.00
CA PRO A 31 -13.47 1.41 6.60
C PRO A 31 -12.25 0.53 6.83
N ALA A 32 -12.44 -0.62 7.48
CA ALA A 32 -11.34 -1.54 7.78
C ALA A 32 -10.62 -1.96 6.49
N PHE A 33 -11.38 -2.13 5.40
CA PHE A 33 -10.90 -2.55 4.10
C PHE A 33 -11.37 -1.57 3.00
N PRO A 34 -10.50 -0.65 2.54
CA PRO A 34 -10.83 0.25 1.45
C PRO A 34 -10.96 -0.54 0.15
N ASN A 35 -11.77 -0.01 -0.78
CA ASN A 35 -11.97 -0.59 -2.13
C ASN A 35 -12.39 -2.07 -2.14
N LYS A 36 -13.02 -2.56 -1.05
CA LYS A 36 -13.44 -3.95 -0.87
C LYS A 36 -12.25 -4.93 -0.92
N THR A 37 -11.12 -4.53 -0.38
CA THR A 37 -9.91 -5.36 -0.29
C THR A 37 -10.03 -6.53 0.69
N ASP A 38 -11.15 -6.69 1.37
CA ASP A 38 -11.55 -7.89 2.12
C ASP A 38 -12.17 -8.99 1.23
N ILE A 39 -12.62 -8.62 0.02
CA ILE A 39 -13.34 -9.53 -0.88
C ILE A 39 -12.44 -9.99 -2.04
N ALA A 40 -11.71 -9.04 -2.64
CA ALA A 40 -10.92 -9.29 -3.85
C ALA A 40 -9.78 -8.29 -4.00
N PRO A 41 -8.69 -8.67 -4.68
CA PRO A 41 -7.63 -7.73 -5.01
C PRO A 41 -8.10 -6.74 -6.08
N THR A 42 -7.53 -5.53 -6.02
CA THR A 42 -7.70 -4.51 -7.06
C THR A 42 -6.34 -4.12 -7.59
N TRP A 43 -6.22 -3.88 -8.88
CA TRP A 43 -4.96 -3.46 -9.48
C TRP A 43 -5.19 -2.45 -10.60
N TRP A 44 -4.14 -1.65 -10.91
CA TRP A 44 -4.11 -0.72 -12.05
C TRP A 44 -2.67 -0.39 -12.44
N GLN A 45 -2.48 0.16 -13.63
CA GLN A 45 -1.20 0.71 -14.03
C GLN A 45 -0.96 2.06 -13.35
N CYS A 46 0.22 2.26 -12.72
CA CYS A 46 0.55 3.52 -12.06
C CYS A 46 0.69 4.67 -13.05
N THR A 47 1.23 4.37 -14.23
CA THR A 47 1.55 5.37 -15.26
C THR A 47 1.18 4.83 -16.64
N GLN A 48 0.60 5.68 -17.48
CA GLN A 48 0.29 5.37 -18.86
C GLN A 48 1.49 5.63 -19.77
N GLY A 49 1.52 4.98 -20.94
CA GLY A 49 2.55 5.21 -21.96
C GLY A 49 3.91 4.57 -21.69
N LEU A 50 3.98 3.63 -20.73
CA LEU A 50 5.15 2.79 -20.52
C LEU A 50 5.27 1.74 -21.64
N ALA A 51 6.48 1.18 -21.81
CA ALA A 51 6.73 0.16 -22.83
C ALA A 51 5.90 -1.09 -22.64
N ILE A 52 5.67 -1.50 -21.39
CA ILE A 52 4.82 -2.64 -21.03
C ILE A 52 3.46 -2.15 -20.56
N THR A 53 2.41 -2.57 -21.26
CA THR A 53 1.01 -2.42 -20.83
C THR A 53 0.56 -3.73 -20.20
N THR A 54 -0.03 -3.68 -19.01
CA THR A 54 -0.62 -4.82 -18.32
C THR A 54 -2.13 -4.81 -18.55
N ASN A 55 -2.70 -5.92 -19.05
CA ASN A 55 -4.13 -6.08 -19.32
C ASN A 55 -4.85 -6.84 -18.20
N THR A 56 -4.17 -7.79 -17.56
CA THR A 56 -4.69 -8.55 -16.42
C THR A 56 -3.58 -8.75 -15.39
N ALA A 57 -3.95 -8.87 -14.11
CA ALA A 57 -3.04 -9.28 -13.04
C ALA A 57 -3.83 -10.13 -12.03
N THR A 58 -3.41 -11.38 -11.87
CA THR A 58 -4.11 -12.35 -11.01
C THR A 58 -3.12 -13.02 -10.08
N PRO A 59 -3.32 -12.93 -8.75
CA PRO A 59 -2.52 -13.64 -7.77
C PRO A 59 -2.94 -15.11 -7.67
N SER A 60 -1.98 -15.96 -7.38
CA SER A 60 -2.20 -17.38 -7.12
C SER A 60 -1.07 -17.96 -6.29
N PHE A 61 -1.31 -19.10 -5.67
CA PHE A 61 -0.23 -19.95 -5.16
C PHE A 61 0.68 -20.43 -6.30
N LEU A 62 1.88 -20.87 -5.95
CA LEU A 62 2.83 -21.38 -6.96
C LEU A 62 2.28 -22.53 -7.79
N ASN A 63 1.32 -23.31 -7.28
CA ASN A 63 0.64 -24.38 -8.00
C ASN A 63 -0.44 -23.88 -8.97
N GLY A 64 -0.70 -22.55 -9.02
CA GLY A 64 -1.68 -21.93 -9.89
C GLY A 64 -3.10 -21.88 -9.36
N THR A 65 -3.40 -22.38 -8.15
CA THR A 65 -4.70 -22.16 -7.51
C THR A 65 -4.85 -20.72 -7.07
N ALA A 66 -6.03 -20.15 -7.24
CA ALA A 66 -6.32 -18.77 -6.84
C ALA A 66 -5.98 -18.55 -5.36
N GLU A 67 -5.34 -17.44 -5.08
CA GLU A 67 -4.95 -17.07 -3.72
C GLU A 67 -5.61 -15.74 -3.34
N TYR A 68 -6.41 -15.78 -2.29
CA TYR A 68 -6.94 -14.60 -1.63
C TYR A 68 -7.45 -14.97 -0.22
N PRO A 69 -7.12 -14.19 0.83
CA PRO A 69 -6.13 -13.09 0.88
C PRO A 69 -4.69 -13.52 0.50
N ILE A 70 -3.81 -12.54 0.23
CA ILE A 70 -2.43 -12.82 -0.16
C ILE A 70 -1.57 -13.17 1.05
N HIS A 71 -0.79 -14.26 1.00
CA HIS A 71 0.13 -14.65 2.06
C HIS A 71 1.53 -14.07 1.81
N LEU A 72 1.91 -13.04 2.58
CA LEU A 72 3.26 -12.43 2.45
C LEU A 72 4.37 -13.24 3.13
N SER A 73 4.02 -14.28 3.87
CA SER A 73 4.96 -15.24 4.46
C SER A 73 5.38 -16.37 3.50
N ALA A 74 4.84 -16.39 2.29
CA ALA A 74 5.14 -17.36 1.25
C ALA A 74 5.29 -16.66 -0.12
N PRO A 75 5.97 -17.26 -1.10
CA PRO A 75 6.02 -16.73 -2.45
C PRO A 75 4.65 -16.72 -3.12
N VAL A 76 4.31 -15.60 -3.77
CA VAL A 76 3.06 -15.40 -4.52
C VAL A 76 3.35 -15.39 -6.01
N LEU A 77 2.58 -16.11 -6.81
CA LEU A 77 2.65 -16.09 -8.26
C LEU A 77 1.65 -15.08 -8.81
N ILE A 78 2.15 -14.01 -9.46
CA ILE A 78 1.30 -13.06 -10.18
C ILE A 78 1.35 -13.41 -11.68
N THR A 79 0.21 -13.81 -12.23
CA THR A 79 0.06 -14.02 -13.66
C THR A 79 -0.51 -12.78 -14.31
N THR A 80 0.18 -12.24 -15.31
CA THR A 80 -0.21 -11.03 -16.06
C THR A 80 -0.27 -11.32 -17.55
N ASP A 81 -1.28 -10.78 -18.23
CA ASP A 81 -1.26 -10.65 -19.70
C ASP A 81 -0.72 -9.26 -20.02
N ILE A 82 0.36 -9.21 -20.77
CA ILE A 82 1.08 -7.97 -21.07
C ILE A 82 1.25 -7.75 -22.57
N VAL A 83 1.48 -6.49 -22.94
CA VAL A 83 1.95 -6.11 -24.27
C VAL A 83 3.20 -5.26 -24.10
N ASN A 84 4.35 -5.76 -24.55
CA ASN A 84 5.59 -4.99 -24.64
C ASN A 84 5.68 -4.34 -26.02
N SER A 85 5.47 -3.02 -26.08
CA SER A 85 5.56 -2.23 -27.32
C SER A 85 6.99 -1.89 -27.73
N GLY A 86 7.98 -2.20 -26.89
CA GLY A 86 9.40 -1.99 -27.13
C GLY A 86 10.12 -3.29 -27.55
N PRO A 87 11.46 -3.24 -27.58
CA PRO A 87 12.30 -4.42 -27.80
C PRO A 87 12.18 -5.43 -26.64
N ALA A 88 12.73 -6.63 -26.84
CA ALA A 88 12.84 -7.61 -25.75
C ALA A 88 13.72 -7.08 -24.62
N LEU A 89 13.29 -7.28 -23.38
CA LEU A 89 13.94 -6.74 -22.19
C LEU A 89 14.61 -7.89 -21.40
N SER A 90 15.93 -7.88 -21.35
CA SER A 90 16.73 -8.97 -20.76
C SER A 90 17.44 -8.59 -19.46
N SER A 91 17.48 -7.30 -19.12
CA SER A 91 18.14 -6.79 -17.90
C SER A 91 17.20 -5.86 -17.18
N LEU A 92 16.57 -6.35 -16.12
CA LEU A 92 15.52 -5.62 -15.41
C LEU A 92 15.84 -5.48 -13.93
N LEU A 93 15.59 -4.28 -13.40
CA LEU A 93 15.54 -4.03 -11.97
C LEU A 93 14.08 -3.82 -11.55
N ALA A 94 13.74 -4.30 -10.35
CA ALA A 94 12.46 -4.08 -9.72
C ALA A 94 12.59 -3.12 -8.52
N ASP A 95 11.66 -2.20 -8.41
CA ASP A 95 11.40 -1.43 -7.19
C ASP A 95 10.02 -1.81 -6.66
N ILE A 96 9.94 -2.05 -5.35
CA ILE A 96 8.70 -2.34 -4.65
C ILE A 96 8.49 -1.31 -3.57
N SER A 97 7.36 -0.61 -3.63
CA SER A 97 6.91 0.31 -2.59
C SER A 97 5.67 -0.26 -1.90
N LEU A 98 5.54 0.00 -0.61
CA LEU A 98 4.47 -0.55 0.22
C LEU A 98 3.76 0.57 0.98
N TRP A 99 2.44 0.47 1.09
CA TRP A 99 1.60 1.35 1.91
C TRP A 99 0.65 0.53 2.77
N GLU A 100 0.39 1.02 3.97
CA GLU A 100 -0.67 0.54 4.84
C GLU A 100 -1.86 1.51 4.85
N TRP A 101 -3.05 0.99 5.10
CA TRP A 101 -4.27 1.79 5.16
C TRP A 101 -4.57 2.29 6.56
N GLY A 102 -5.07 3.53 6.64
CA GLY A 102 -5.55 4.13 7.89
C GLY A 102 -4.43 4.73 8.72
N GLY A 103 -4.69 4.84 10.00
CA GLY A 103 -3.77 5.43 10.96
C GLY A 103 -4.36 6.66 11.65
N TRP A 104 -3.57 7.30 12.51
CA TRP A 104 -4.01 8.45 13.31
C TRP A 104 -4.21 9.73 12.49
N LEU A 105 -3.70 9.79 11.25
CA LEU A 105 -3.84 10.93 10.34
C LEU A 105 -5.11 10.87 9.47
N GLY A 106 -5.90 9.79 9.55
CA GLY A 106 -7.14 9.64 8.79
C GLY A 106 -7.16 8.45 7.82
N CYS A 107 -8.22 8.39 7.00
CA CYS A 107 -8.46 7.28 6.07
C CYS A 107 -7.70 7.49 4.77
N SER A 108 -6.43 7.15 4.76
CA SER A 108 -5.57 7.24 3.57
C SER A 108 -4.50 6.13 3.56
N TRP A 109 -3.87 5.95 2.42
CA TRP A 109 -2.71 5.08 2.26
C TRP A 109 -1.46 5.82 2.75
N HIS A 110 -0.74 5.23 3.69
CA HIS A 110 0.49 5.76 4.27
C HIS A 110 1.66 4.89 3.85
N SER A 111 2.71 5.54 3.34
CA SER A 111 3.94 4.84 2.94
C SER A 111 4.51 4.06 4.11
N PHE A 112 4.78 2.77 3.87
CA PHE A 112 5.40 1.89 4.84
C PHE A 112 6.93 1.87 4.62
N PRO A 113 7.74 2.04 5.67
CA PRO A 113 9.18 2.11 5.52
C PRO A 113 9.78 0.76 5.14
N THR A 114 10.36 0.68 3.94
CA THR A 114 11.07 -0.51 3.45
C THR A 114 12.59 -0.41 3.60
N PHE A 115 13.08 0.73 4.11
CA PHE A 115 14.51 1.02 4.36
C PHE A 115 15.41 0.81 3.15
N GLY A 116 14.85 0.92 1.94
CA GLY A 116 15.56 0.71 0.68
C GLY A 116 15.80 -0.76 0.32
N LEU A 117 15.36 -1.71 1.17
CA LEU A 117 15.58 -3.15 0.95
C LEU A 117 14.84 -3.70 -0.28
N LEU A 118 13.80 -3.03 -0.71
CA LEU A 118 12.95 -3.43 -1.84
C LEU A 118 13.21 -2.59 -3.10
N GLY A 119 14.35 -1.91 -3.16
CA GLY A 119 14.76 -1.11 -4.32
C GLY A 119 15.89 -1.74 -5.11
N ASN A 120 15.89 -1.54 -6.43
CA ASN A 120 16.92 -2.02 -7.35
C ASN A 120 17.20 -3.53 -7.28
N ILE A 121 16.17 -4.32 -7.02
CA ILE A 121 16.25 -5.77 -6.99
C ILE A 121 16.46 -6.27 -8.43
N ASN A 122 17.41 -7.16 -8.67
CA ASN A 122 17.53 -7.80 -10.00
C ASN A 122 16.28 -8.66 -10.26
N ALA A 123 15.35 -8.13 -11.06
CA ALA A 123 14.06 -8.75 -11.31
C ALA A 123 14.18 -10.12 -11.98
N CYS A 124 15.15 -10.28 -12.88
CA CYS A 124 15.34 -11.52 -13.63
C CYS A 124 15.78 -12.70 -12.75
N THR A 125 16.48 -12.42 -11.64
CA THR A 125 16.90 -13.45 -10.67
C THR A 125 15.94 -13.58 -9.48
N HIS A 126 14.98 -12.65 -9.36
CA HIS A 126 14.01 -12.61 -8.27
C HIS A 126 12.56 -12.73 -8.77
N GLY A 127 12.33 -13.68 -9.68
CA GLY A 127 11.00 -14.15 -10.03
C GLY A 127 10.37 -13.58 -11.29
N THR A 128 10.92 -12.52 -11.92
CA THR A 128 10.44 -12.06 -13.22
C THR A 128 11.10 -12.84 -14.36
N PRO A 129 10.33 -13.45 -15.28
CA PRO A 129 10.93 -14.18 -16.40
C PRO A 129 11.61 -13.19 -17.37
N CYS A 130 12.88 -13.45 -17.66
CA CYS A 130 13.66 -12.69 -18.63
C CYS A 130 14.20 -13.63 -19.74
N PRO A 131 14.25 -13.17 -21.00
CA PRO A 131 13.80 -11.84 -21.45
C PRO A 131 12.27 -11.72 -21.53
N ILE A 132 11.72 -10.51 -21.27
CA ILE A 132 10.33 -10.20 -21.61
C ILE A 132 10.29 -9.93 -23.12
N PRO A 133 9.60 -10.75 -23.94
CA PRO A 133 9.61 -10.59 -25.39
C PRO A 133 8.85 -9.33 -25.82
N ALA A 134 9.11 -8.85 -27.04
CA ALA A 134 8.28 -7.84 -27.69
C ALA A 134 6.90 -8.41 -28.03
N GLY A 135 5.89 -7.56 -28.03
CA GLY A 135 4.50 -7.92 -28.34
C GLY A 135 3.71 -8.47 -27.16
N ALA A 136 2.62 -9.15 -27.45
CA ALA A 136 1.71 -9.72 -26.45
C ALA A 136 2.30 -11.01 -25.89
N SER A 137 2.28 -11.16 -24.57
CA SER A 137 2.73 -12.37 -23.88
C SER A 137 2.06 -12.52 -22.53
N LYS A 138 2.14 -13.74 -21.97
CA LYS A 138 1.74 -14.04 -20.61
C LYS A 138 2.99 -14.11 -19.74
N MET A 139 3.05 -13.27 -18.72
CA MET A 139 4.16 -13.22 -17.77
C MET A 139 3.73 -13.83 -16.43
N LYS A 140 4.58 -14.66 -15.87
CA LYS A 140 4.39 -15.25 -14.53
C LYS A 140 5.53 -14.78 -13.64
N THR A 141 5.24 -13.82 -12.77
CA THR A 141 6.20 -13.24 -11.83
C THR A 141 6.00 -13.84 -10.45
N VAL A 142 7.05 -14.41 -9.87
CA VAL A 142 7.05 -14.86 -8.47
C VAL A 142 7.53 -13.70 -7.61
N ILE A 143 6.69 -13.24 -6.70
CA ILE A 143 7.07 -12.24 -5.70
C ILE A 143 7.29 -12.96 -4.38
N ASP A 144 8.52 -12.92 -3.89
CA ASP A 144 8.91 -13.58 -2.65
C ASP A 144 9.41 -12.55 -1.63
N PHE A 145 8.62 -12.35 -0.58
CA PHE A 145 8.98 -11.47 0.53
C PHE A 145 9.67 -12.20 1.69
N THR A 146 9.84 -13.52 1.62
CA THR A 146 10.44 -14.30 2.72
C THR A 146 11.86 -13.86 3.09
N PRO A 147 12.73 -13.42 2.14
CA PRO A 147 14.03 -12.86 2.48
C PRO A 147 13.96 -11.53 3.26
N TYR A 148 12.82 -10.85 3.19
CA TYR A 148 12.59 -9.54 3.82
C TYR A 148 11.77 -9.66 5.12
N SER A 149 12.00 -10.72 5.89
CA SER A 149 11.25 -11.04 7.11
C SER A 149 11.25 -9.91 8.15
N ALA A 150 12.26 -9.05 8.15
CA ALA A 150 12.31 -7.87 9.01
C ALA A 150 11.20 -6.85 8.67
N ILE A 151 10.86 -6.69 7.39
CA ILE A 151 9.76 -5.85 6.93
C ILE A 151 8.43 -6.54 7.24
N ILE A 152 8.30 -7.82 6.89
CA ILE A 152 7.05 -8.59 7.07
C ILE A 152 6.61 -8.62 8.54
N LYS A 153 7.53 -8.75 9.49
CA LYS A 153 7.23 -8.74 10.94
C LYS A 153 6.67 -7.42 11.46
N LEU A 154 6.83 -6.32 10.74
CA LEU A 154 6.28 -5.02 11.10
C LEU A 154 4.84 -4.82 10.59
N LEU A 155 4.39 -5.68 9.67
CA LEU A 155 3.07 -5.60 9.08
C LEU A 155 2.02 -6.17 10.04
N LYS A 156 0.79 -5.70 9.90
CA LYS A 156 -0.38 -6.23 10.61
C LYS A 156 -0.94 -7.42 9.83
N ASN A 157 -1.30 -8.48 10.54
CA ASN A 157 -1.97 -9.63 9.93
C ASN A 157 -3.42 -9.28 9.58
N ALA A 158 -3.94 -9.85 8.49
CA ALA A 158 -5.30 -9.63 8.00
C ALA A 158 -5.63 -8.13 7.85
N ALA A 159 -4.78 -7.41 7.15
CA ALA A 159 -4.90 -5.97 6.93
C ALA A 159 -4.74 -5.61 5.44
N PRO A 160 -5.35 -4.50 5.01
CA PRO A 160 -5.22 -4.06 3.62
C PRO A 160 -3.87 -3.38 3.39
N TYR A 161 -3.21 -3.77 2.29
CA TYR A 161 -1.96 -3.20 1.81
C TYR A 161 -2.07 -2.77 0.36
N GLN A 162 -1.31 -1.74 0.02
CA GLN A 162 -1.10 -1.29 -1.35
C GLN A 162 0.37 -1.50 -1.70
N ILE A 163 0.63 -2.13 -2.83
CA ILE A 163 1.96 -2.48 -3.31
C ILE A 163 2.12 -1.91 -4.71
N GLU A 164 3.18 -1.13 -4.93
CA GLU A 164 3.65 -0.76 -6.25
C GLU A 164 4.78 -1.70 -6.65
N TYR A 165 4.67 -2.26 -7.83
CA TYR A 165 5.72 -3.05 -8.46
C TYR A 165 6.12 -2.36 -9.76
N SER A 166 7.33 -1.81 -9.80
CA SER A 166 7.88 -1.08 -10.92
C SER A 166 9.07 -1.83 -11.52
N LEU A 167 9.08 -2.00 -12.85
CA LEU A 167 10.21 -2.58 -13.58
C LEU A 167 10.96 -1.48 -14.33
N LYS A 168 12.29 -1.54 -14.26
CA LYS A 168 13.22 -0.62 -14.93
C LYS A 168 14.12 -1.39 -15.88
N ASP A 169 14.32 -0.87 -17.08
CA ASP A 169 15.30 -1.40 -18.04
C ASP A 169 16.71 -0.94 -17.64
N HIS A 170 17.47 -1.83 -17.02
CA HIS A 170 18.83 -1.53 -16.58
C HIS A 170 19.80 -1.28 -17.75
N SER A 171 19.52 -1.85 -18.90
CA SER A 171 20.34 -1.63 -20.12
C SER A 171 20.09 -0.25 -20.73
N ASN A 172 19.04 0.44 -20.33
CA ASN A 172 18.63 1.75 -20.85
C ASN A 172 18.53 2.83 -19.74
N GLY A 173 19.55 2.86 -18.87
CA GLY A 173 19.66 3.88 -17.82
C GLY A 173 18.55 3.83 -16.78
N ASP A 174 18.09 2.65 -16.41
CA ASP A 174 17.04 2.41 -15.42
C ASP A 174 15.69 3.08 -15.75
N LYS A 175 15.40 3.20 -17.05
CA LYS A 175 14.12 3.72 -17.50
C LYS A 175 12.98 2.81 -17.06
N VAL A 176 11.96 3.38 -16.43
CA VAL A 176 10.74 2.63 -16.04
C VAL A 176 10.04 2.15 -17.31
N VAL A 177 9.80 0.84 -17.37
CA VAL A 177 9.14 0.15 -18.50
C VAL A 177 7.79 -0.45 -18.13
N SER A 178 7.55 -0.72 -16.84
CA SER A 178 6.28 -1.19 -16.29
C SER A 178 6.07 -0.64 -14.88
N CYS A 179 4.84 -0.36 -14.52
CA CYS A 179 4.45 -0.03 -13.16
C CYS A 179 3.03 -0.47 -12.91
N ILE A 180 2.83 -1.33 -11.92
CA ILE A 180 1.50 -1.79 -11.47
C ILE A 180 1.32 -1.47 -9.99
N MET A 181 0.14 -0.95 -9.66
CA MET A 181 -0.34 -0.81 -8.31
C MET A 181 -1.30 -1.94 -7.99
N PHE A 182 -1.18 -2.54 -6.83
CA PHE A 182 -1.99 -3.66 -6.39
C PHE A 182 -2.47 -3.39 -4.96
N GLN A 183 -3.77 -3.58 -4.71
CA GLN A 183 -4.35 -3.50 -3.37
C GLN A 183 -4.97 -4.82 -3.00
N SER A 184 -4.71 -5.28 -1.79
CA SER A 184 -5.15 -6.59 -1.30
C SER A 184 -5.19 -6.62 0.22
N GLU A 185 -6.07 -7.43 0.79
CA GLU A 185 -5.84 -7.96 2.12
C GLU A 185 -4.62 -8.88 2.10
N ALA A 186 -3.78 -8.79 3.13
CA ALA A 186 -2.62 -9.66 3.27
C ALA A 186 -2.57 -10.36 4.63
N LEU A 187 -2.17 -11.63 4.59
CA LEU A 187 -1.87 -12.47 5.75
C LEU A 187 -0.36 -12.55 5.93
N ILE A 188 0.06 -12.49 7.20
CA ILE A 188 1.48 -12.51 7.59
C ILE A 188 1.88 -13.87 8.19
N GLN A 189 0.90 -14.71 8.50
CA GLN A 189 1.07 -16.03 9.12
C GLN A 189 0.73 -17.15 8.15
#